data_956377673faecceb737b8aa1652d082e
#
_entry.id   956377673faecceb737b8aa1652d082e
#
_cell.length_a   1.000
_cell.length_b   1.000
_cell.length_c   1.000
_cell.angle_alpha   90.00
_cell.angle_beta   90.00
_cell.angle_gamma   90.00
#
_symmetry.space_group_name_H-M   'P 1'
#
loop_
_entity.id
_entity.type
_entity.pdbx_description
1 polymer ?
#
loop_
_entity_poly.entity_id
_entity_poly.type
_entity_poly.pdbx_seq_one_letter_code
_entity_poly.pdbx_strand_id
1 'polypeptide(L)'
;MKYGFIGTGCMGGALATACAKAIGPEDILLSNRSPEKAQALAEKLGAIPADNETITRDCDVIFLGVKPQTMAQMLLPLQPILTGRRTPFVLVSMAAGVAIEALQDMAGGRYPVVRIMPNTACAVGAGMTTYTCSAEVTDRQRQTVLDALAASGLLEEIEEGLMGSASAVALSLIHISEPTRRTPIS
;
A
#
# COMPACT_ATOMS: atom_id res chain seq x y z
N MET A 1 13.42 -11.06 3.65
CA MET A 1 12.62 -10.47 2.54
C MET A 1 12.41 -9.01 2.87
N LYS A 2 12.56 -8.10 1.91
CA LYS A 2 12.47 -6.66 2.22
C LYS A 2 11.21 -6.04 1.66
N TYR A 3 10.59 -5.18 2.46
CA TYR A 3 9.36 -4.46 2.13
C TYR A 3 9.63 -2.95 2.13
N GLY A 4 9.31 -2.29 1.06
CA GLY A 4 9.54 -0.85 0.91
C GLY A 4 8.26 -0.07 0.82
N PHE A 5 8.17 1.07 1.48
CA PHE A 5 7.04 2.00 1.39
C PHE A 5 7.52 3.32 0.80
N ILE A 6 7.10 3.61 -0.42
CA ILE A 6 7.32 4.90 -1.06
C ILE A 6 6.09 5.78 -0.83
N GLY A 7 6.23 6.77 0.05
CA GLY A 7 5.12 7.63 0.46
C GLY A 7 4.46 7.16 1.76
N THR A 8 5.04 7.56 2.88
CA THR A 8 4.52 7.32 4.24
C THR A 8 3.62 8.45 4.73
N GLY A 9 2.66 8.84 3.89
CA GLY A 9 1.57 9.73 4.28
C GLY A 9 0.58 9.04 5.23
N CYS A 10 -0.63 9.58 5.36
CA CYS A 10 -1.64 9.03 6.27
C CYS A 10 -1.88 7.52 6.04
N MET A 11 -2.18 7.13 4.80
CA MET A 11 -2.50 5.73 4.47
C MET A 11 -1.24 4.85 4.41
N GLY A 12 -0.17 5.31 3.76
CA GLY A 12 1.08 4.55 3.68
C GLY A 12 1.71 4.32 5.05
N GLY A 13 1.66 5.31 5.94
CA GLY A 13 2.11 5.17 7.33
C GLY A 13 1.23 4.23 8.15
N ALA A 14 -0.09 4.25 7.95
CA ALA A 14 -1.01 3.33 8.60
C ALA A 14 -0.73 1.87 8.22
N LEU A 15 -0.55 1.59 6.93
CA LEU A 15 -0.21 0.26 6.45
C LEU A 15 1.20 -0.18 6.88
N ALA A 16 2.20 0.70 6.82
CA ALA A 16 3.54 0.39 7.31
C ALA A 16 3.52 -0.01 8.79
N THR A 17 2.67 0.67 9.60
CA THR A 17 2.47 0.35 11.02
C THR A 17 1.82 -1.03 11.20
N ALA A 18 0.83 -1.37 10.37
CA ALA A 18 0.20 -2.69 10.41
C ALA A 18 1.18 -3.79 9.94
N CYS A 19 1.89 -3.56 8.83
CA CYS A 19 2.88 -4.50 8.31
C CYS A 19 4.00 -4.78 9.31
N ALA A 20 4.47 -3.77 10.04
CA ALA A 20 5.51 -3.94 11.07
C ALA A 20 5.11 -4.93 12.18
N LYS A 21 3.82 -5.09 12.43
CA LYS A 21 3.29 -6.09 13.38
C LYS A 21 3.24 -7.50 12.80
N ALA A 22 3.09 -7.61 11.47
CA ALA A 22 2.95 -8.90 10.79
C ALA A 22 4.29 -9.53 10.40
N ILE A 23 5.24 -8.71 9.92
CA ILE A 23 6.48 -9.19 9.27
C ILE A 23 7.77 -8.79 9.99
N GLY A 24 7.71 -7.96 11.03
CA GLY A 24 8.87 -7.39 11.70
C GLY A 24 9.34 -6.07 11.06
N PRO A 25 9.65 -5.06 11.87
CA PRO A 25 10.00 -3.73 11.38
C PRO A 25 11.41 -3.67 10.75
N GLU A 26 12.31 -4.56 11.10
CA GLU A 26 13.69 -4.63 10.60
C GLU A 26 13.79 -4.94 9.10
N ASP A 27 12.74 -5.53 8.53
CA ASP A 27 12.62 -5.82 7.10
C ASP A 27 11.91 -4.69 6.31
N ILE A 28 11.50 -3.60 6.98
CA ILE A 28 10.73 -2.51 6.38
C ILE A 28 11.59 -1.29 6.11
N LEU A 29 11.58 -0.83 4.86
CA LEU A 29 12.20 0.41 4.42
C LEU A 29 11.13 1.48 4.17
N LEU A 30 11.33 2.69 4.68
CA LEU A 30 10.36 3.78 4.60
C LEU A 30 10.94 5.00 3.89
N SER A 31 10.20 5.52 2.91
CA SER A 31 10.51 6.76 2.20
C SER A 31 9.33 7.73 2.20
N ASN A 32 9.66 9.01 2.22
CA ASN A 32 8.67 10.09 2.07
C ASN A 32 9.34 11.28 1.34
N ARG A 33 8.52 12.09 0.66
CA ARG A 33 8.98 13.36 0.06
C ARG A 33 9.64 14.29 1.09
N SER A 34 9.16 14.26 2.35
CA SER A 34 9.79 14.91 3.51
C SER A 34 10.56 13.84 4.28
N PRO A 35 11.91 13.76 4.15
CA PRO A 35 12.70 12.70 4.75
C PRO A 35 12.55 12.59 6.27
N GLU A 36 12.37 13.73 6.96
CA GLU A 36 12.15 13.79 8.39
C GLU A 36 10.89 13.04 8.86
N LYS A 37 9.85 12.97 8.00
CA LYS A 37 8.63 12.19 8.31
C LYS A 37 8.87 10.69 8.19
N ALA A 38 9.66 10.27 7.21
CA ALA A 38 10.05 8.87 7.07
C ALA A 38 10.95 8.45 8.24
N GLN A 39 11.91 9.31 8.61
CA GLN A 39 12.79 9.10 9.75
C GLN A 39 12.00 8.94 11.07
N ALA A 40 11.11 9.87 11.38
CA ALA A 40 10.30 9.83 12.60
C ALA A 40 9.41 8.59 12.68
N LEU A 41 8.82 8.16 11.54
CA LEU A 41 8.04 6.94 11.50
C LEU A 41 8.92 5.69 11.64
N ALA A 42 10.09 5.67 11.01
CA ALA A 42 11.05 4.58 11.10
C ALA A 42 11.53 4.38 12.54
N GLU A 43 11.90 5.44 13.24
CA GLU A 43 12.29 5.41 14.65
C GLU A 43 11.16 4.88 15.55
N LYS A 44 9.91 5.34 15.29
CA LYS A 44 8.74 4.87 16.04
C LYS A 44 8.46 3.39 15.88
N LEU A 45 8.69 2.84 14.67
CA LEU A 45 8.39 1.45 14.34
C LEU A 45 9.58 0.50 14.56
N GLY A 46 10.80 1.01 14.60
CA GLY A 46 12.04 0.22 14.51
C GLY A 46 12.37 -0.17 13.05
N ALA A 47 11.83 0.54 12.07
CA ALA A 47 12.05 0.35 10.65
C ALA A 47 13.26 1.14 10.14
N ILE A 48 13.59 1.01 8.85
CA ILE A 48 14.76 1.61 8.24
C ILE A 48 14.32 2.79 7.34
N PRO A 49 14.80 4.02 7.59
CA PRO A 49 14.57 5.11 6.64
C PRO A 49 15.43 4.91 5.38
N ALA A 50 14.87 5.16 4.20
CA ALA A 50 15.56 4.99 2.93
C ALA A 50 15.04 5.99 1.89
N ASP A 51 15.73 6.10 0.74
CA ASP A 51 15.23 6.81 -0.42
C ASP A 51 14.45 5.89 -1.36
N ASN A 52 13.76 6.49 -2.34
CA ASN A 52 12.96 5.75 -3.31
C ASN A 52 13.81 4.80 -4.16
N GLU A 53 15.04 5.19 -4.52
CA GLU A 53 15.93 4.40 -5.36
C GLU A 53 16.38 3.14 -4.63
N THR A 54 16.78 3.25 -3.37
CA THR A 54 17.16 2.13 -2.51
C THR A 54 15.99 1.16 -2.34
N ILE A 55 14.78 1.67 -2.04
CA ILE A 55 13.57 0.85 -1.94
C ILE A 55 13.32 0.12 -3.26
N THR A 56 13.38 0.84 -4.39
CA THR A 56 13.13 0.26 -5.71
C THR A 56 14.16 -0.80 -6.09
N ARG A 57 15.41 -0.64 -5.66
CA ARG A 57 16.50 -1.58 -5.95
C ARG A 57 16.45 -2.84 -5.08
N ASP A 58 16.18 -2.67 -3.78
CA ASP A 58 16.48 -3.68 -2.76
C ASP A 58 15.24 -4.39 -2.20
N CYS A 59 14.02 -3.84 -2.37
CA CYS A 59 12.82 -4.42 -1.78
C CYS A 59 12.13 -5.41 -2.74
N ASP A 60 11.62 -6.49 -2.18
CA ASP A 60 10.86 -7.52 -2.91
C ASP A 60 9.39 -7.13 -3.07
N VAL A 61 8.85 -6.41 -2.09
CA VAL A 61 7.49 -5.85 -2.11
C VAL A 61 7.59 -4.33 -1.95
N ILE A 62 7.02 -3.58 -2.91
CA ILE A 62 7.15 -2.12 -2.96
C ILE A 62 5.76 -1.50 -2.90
N PHE A 63 5.41 -0.93 -1.75
CA PHE A 63 4.16 -0.22 -1.55
C PHE A 63 4.26 1.23 -2.06
N LEU A 64 3.31 1.62 -2.91
CA LEU A 64 3.21 2.94 -3.51
C LEU A 64 2.09 3.72 -2.83
N GLY A 65 2.45 4.51 -1.82
CA GLY A 65 1.55 5.32 -0.99
C GLY A 65 1.51 6.80 -1.35
N VAL A 66 1.82 7.13 -2.61
CA VAL A 66 1.77 8.50 -3.12
C VAL A 66 0.41 8.80 -3.75
N LYS A 67 0.08 10.09 -3.84
CA LYS A 67 -1.17 10.53 -4.46
C LYS A 67 -1.19 10.19 -5.96
N PRO A 68 -2.36 9.86 -6.55
CA PRO A 68 -2.49 9.55 -7.97
C PRO A 68 -1.81 10.58 -8.89
N GLN A 69 -1.97 11.89 -8.61
CA GLN A 69 -1.43 12.98 -9.41
C GLN A 69 0.10 13.07 -9.42
N THR A 70 0.76 12.48 -8.42
CA THR A 70 2.23 12.49 -8.30
C THR A 70 2.86 11.16 -8.66
N MET A 71 2.06 10.13 -8.95
CA MET A 71 2.55 8.77 -9.21
C MET A 71 3.49 8.71 -10.41
N ALA A 72 3.09 9.26 -11.55
CA ALA A 72 3.92 9.26 -12.76
C ALA A 72 5.26 9.98 -12.56
N GLN A 73 5.22 11.16 -11.93
CA GLN A 73 6.43 11.94 -11.64
C GLN A 73 7.36 11.20 -10.68
N MET A 74 6.82 10.47 -9.72
CA MET A 74 7.59 9.70 -8.76
C MET A 74 8.19 8.44 -9.40
N LEU A 75 7.46 7.74 -10.28
CA LEU A 75 7.94 6.52 -10.93
C LEU A 75 8.93 6.77 -12.06
N LEU A 76 8.83 7.90 -12.78
CA LEU A 76 9.67 8.19 -13.95
C LEU A 76 11.18 8.02 -13.68
N PRO A 77 11.78 8.60 -12.63
CA PRO A 77 13.20 8.40 -12.34
C PRO A 77 13.55 6.98 -11.89
N LEU A 78 12.56 6.18 -11.46
CA LEU A 78 12.76 4.81 -10.97
C LEU A 78 12.65 3.75 -12.08
N GLN A 79 12.12 4.10 -13.27
CA GLN A 79 11.99 3.18 -14.41
C GLN A 79 13.30 2.47 -14.78
N PRO A 80 14.46 3.16 -14.88
CA PRO A 80 15.71 2.48 -15.20
C PRO A 80 16.12 1.43 -14.15
N ILE A 81 15.81 1.68 -12.88
CA ILE A 81 16.08 0.75 -11.78
C ILE A 81 15.17 -0.47 -11.90
N LEU A 82 13.85 -0.25 -12.08
CA LEU A 82 12.87 -1.32 -12.26
C LEU A 82 13.23 -2.22 -13.46
N THR A 83 13.58 -1.61 -14.59
CA THR A 83 13.99 -2.33 -15.82
C THR A 83 15.29 -3.11 -15.62
N GLY A 84 16.22 -2.58 -14.85
CA GLY A 84 17.51 -3.22 -14.57
C GLY A 84 17.46 -4.36 -13.54
N ARG A 85 16.33 -4.52 -12.83
CA ARG A 85 16.21 -5.55 -11.80
C ARG A 85 16.22 -6.96 -12.39
N ARG A 86 17.01 -7.83 -11.74
CA ARG A 86 17.05 -9.27 -12.05
C ARG A 86 16.36 -10.11 -10.98
N THR A 87 16.12 -9.53 -9.81
CA THR A 87 15.40 -10.17 -8.72
C THR A 87 13.90 -9.93 -8.85
N PRO A 88 13.04 -10.92 -8.58
CA PRO A 88 11.60 -10.75 -8.59
C PRO A 88 11.15 -9.68 -7.58
N PHE A 89 10.14 -8.91 -7.95
CA PHE A 89 9.50 -7.94 -7.08
C PHE A 89 8.02 -7.79 -7.44
N VAL A 90 7.25 -7.18 -6.57
CA VAL A 90 5.85 -6.83 -6.81
C VAL A 90 5.59 -5.39 -6.36
N LEU A 91 4.86 -4.65 -7.19
CA LEU A 91 4.38 -3.31 -6.85
C LEU A 91 3.00 -3.42 -6.18
N VAL A 92 2.82 -2.75 -5.06
CA VAL A 92 1.54 -2.71 -4.35
C VAL A 92 1.03 -1.28 -4.34
N SER A 93 0.01 -0.98 -5.15
CA SER A 93 -0.53 0.38 -5.29
C SER A 93 -1.76 0.58 -4.42
N MET A 94 -1.75 1.66 -3.63
CA MET A 94 -2.92 2.14 -2.88
C MET A 94 -3.49 3.46 -3.47
N ALA A 95 -3.13 3.78 -4.72
CA ALA A 95 -3.60 4.98 -5.39
C ALA A 95 -5.05 4.82 -5.89
N ALA A 96 -5.96 5.59 -5.29
CA ALA A 96 -7.35 5.60 -5.72
C ALA A 96 -7.48 6.07 -7.18
N GLY A 97 -8.29 5.37 -7.97
CA GLY A 97 -8.56 5.75 -9.35
C GLY A 97 -7.45 5.43 -10.37
N VAL A 98 -6.32 4.85 -9.96
CA VAL A 98 -5.26 4.41 -10.87
C VAL A 98 -5.42 2.92 -11.15
N ALA A 99 -5.75 2.57 -12.39
CA ALA A 99 -5.87 1.19 -12.83
C ALA A 99 -4.49 0.51 -12.92
N ILE A 100 -4.47 -0.82 -12.87
CA ILE A 100 -3.24 -1.62 -12.96
C ILE A 100 -2.46 -1.29 -14.23
N GLU A 101 -3.14 -1.27 -15.39
CA GLU A 101 -2.50 -0.99 -16.67
C GLU A 101 -1.85 0.41 -16.69
N ALA A 102 -2.55 1.42 -16.20
CA ALA A 102 -2.00 2.77 -16.11
C ALA A 102 -0.77 2.83 -15.18
N LEU A 103 -0.76 2.07 -14.09
CA LEU A 103 0.39 1.99 -13.21
C LEU A 103 1.58 1.31 -13.88
N GLN A 104 1.36 0.23 -14.62
CA GLN A 104 2.38 -0.47 -15.39
C GLN A 104 3.00 0.45 -16.47
N ASP A 105 2.18 1.23 -17.15
CA ASP A 105 2.66 2.22 -18.12
C ASP A 105 3.52 3.31 -17.43
N MET A 106 3.08 3.83 -16.28
CA MET A 106 3.87 4.79 -15.49
C MET A 106 5.17 4.18 -14.96
N ALA A 107 5.19 2.89 -14.65
CA ALA A 107 6.37 2.16 -14.19
C ALA A 107 7.33 1.78 -15.34
N GLY A 108 6.90 1.88 -16.59
CA GLY A 108 7.70 1.61 -17.79
C GLY A 108 7.79 0.13 -18.16
N GLY A 109 6.86 -0.72 -17.71
CA GLY A 109 6.83 -2.15 -18.05
C GLY A 109 5.71 -2.93 -17.41
N ARG A 110 5.46 -4.13 -17.91
CA ARG A 110 4.46 -5.08 -17.41
C ARG A 110 4.98 -5.80 -16.17
N TYR A 111 5.10 -5.08 -15.08
CA TYR A 111 5.52 -5.63 -13.79
C TYR A 111 4.34 -6.24 -13.03
N PRO A 112 4.59 -7.20 -12.10
CA PRO A 112 3.57 -7.67 -11.18
C PRO A 112 3.04 -6.53 -10.31
N VAL A 113 1.72 -6.32 -10.33
CA VAL A 113 1.03 -5.27 -9.58
C VAL A 113 -0.11 -5.88 -8.77
N VAL A 114 -0.14 -5.59 -7.47
CA VAL A 114 -1.30 -5.77 -6.61
C VAL A 114 -1.87 -4.40 -6.30
N ARG A 115 -3.08 -4.14 -6.76
CA ARG A 115 -3.80 -2.92 -6.42
C ARG A 115 -4.62 -3.16 -5.17
N ILE A 116 -4.46 -2.30 -4.18
CA ILE A 116 -5.17 -2.40 -2.90
C ILE A 116 -5.97 -1.13 -2.62
N MET A 117 -7.06 -1.29 -1.88
CA MET A 117 -7.87 -0.18 -1.39
C MET A 117 -8.13 -0.37 0.11
N PRO A 118 -7.19 0.09 0.94
CA PRO A 118 -7.33 0.02 2.39
C PRO A 118 -8.19 1.18 2.93
N ASN A 119 -8.68 1.03 4.16
CA ASN A 119 -9.27 2.13 4.92
C ASN A 119 -8.38 2.50 6.13
N THR A 120 -8.68 3.62 6.78
CA THR A 120 -7.86 4.17 7.87
C THR A 120 -7.80 3.28 9.12
N ALA A 121 -8.78 2.39 9.33
CA ALA A 121 -8.81 1.46 10.46
C ALA A 121 -7.73 0.36 10.35
N CYS A 122 -7.03 0.24 9.20
CA CYS A 122 -5.89 -0.66 9.03
C CYS A 122 -4.78 -0.41 10.06
N ALA A 123 -4.56 0.82 10.50
CA ALA A 123 -3.52 1.16 11.49
C ALA A 123 -3.71 0.43 12.84
N VAL A 124 -4.95 0.13 13.19
CA VAL A 124 -5.32 -0.56 14.44
C VAL A 124 -5.73 -2.02 14.24
N GLY A 125 -5.58 -2.54 13.02
CA GLY A 125 -5.91 -3.94 12.69
C GLY A 125 -7.41 -4.22 12.53
N ALA A 126 -8.24 -3.18 12.47
CA ALA A 126 -9.69 -3.27 12.28
C ALA A 126 -10.12 -2.78 10.89
N GLY A 127 -9.19 -2.75 9.95
CA GLY A 127 -9.44 -2.32 8.59
C GLY A 127 -10.08 -3.38 7.71
N MET A 128 -10.51 -2.92 6.53
CA MET A 128 -10.86 -3.77 5.41
C MET A 128 -10.07 -3.28 4.21
N THR A 129 -9.35 -4.18 3.57
CA THR A 129 -8.59 -3.91 2.36
C THR A 129 -9.12 -4.79 1.23
N THR A 130 -9.69 -4.18 0.21
CA THR A 130 -9.96 -4.90 -1.03
C THR A 130 -8.72 -4.89 -1.90
N TYR A 131 -8.49 -5.98 -2.66
CA TYR A 131 -7.35 -6.09 -3.55
C TYR A 131 -7.70 -6.78 -4.87
N THR A 132 -6.87 -6.53 -5.87
CA THR A 132 -6.87 -7.24 -7.15
C THR A 132 -5.43 -7.35 -7.65
N CYS A 133 -5.16 -8.40 -8.42
CA CYS A 133 -3.82 -8.71 -8.92
C CYS A 133 -3.76 -8.60 -10.45
N SER A 134 -2.65 -8.10 -10.98
CA SER A 134 -2.35 -8.22 -12.40
C SER A 134 -2.02 -9.68 -12.78
N ALA A 135 -2.09 -10.01 -14.07
CA ALA A 135 -1.80 -11.37 -14.57
C ALA A 135 -0.33 -11.80 -14.33
N GLU A 136 0.56 -10.86 -14.15
CA GLU A 136 1.99 -11.11 -13.89
C GLU A 136 2.29 -11.50 -12.43
N VAL A 137 1.32 -11.32 -11.52
CA VAL A 137 1.49 -11.66 -10.10
C VAL A 137 1.42 -13.17 -9.92
N THR A 138 2.50 -13.74 -9.39
CA THR A 138 2.53 -15.16 -9.03
C THR A 138 1.79 -15.42 -7.72
N ASP A 139 1.31 -16.65 -7.48
CA ASP A 139 0.67 -17.03 -6.22
C ASP A 139 1.56 -16.75 -5.00
N ARG A 140 2.87 -16.98 -5.14
CA ARG A 140 3.84 -16.67 -4.09
C ARG A 140 3.90 -15.18 -3.78
N GLN A 141 3.94 -14.31 -4.79
CA GLN A 141 3.95 -12.86 -4.59
C GLN A 141 2.64 -12.39 -3.96
N ARG A 142 1.49 -12.91 -4.45
CA ARG A 142 0.19 -12.62 -3.86
C ARG A 142 0.17 -12.98 -2.38
N GLN A 143 0.55 -14.21 -2.02
CA GLN A 143 0.58 -14.64 -0.63
C GLN A 143 1.51 -13.79 0.22
N THR A 144 2.70 -13.45 -0.29
CA THR A 144 3.65 -12.56 0.40
C THR A 144 3.03 -11.20 0.74
N VAL A 145 2.28 -10.60 -0.21
CA VAL A 145 1.58 -9.33 0.03
C VAL A 145 0.48 -9.49 1.06
N LEU A 146 -0.31 -10.56 0.98
CA LEU A 146 -1.39 -10.82 1.95
C LEU A 146 -0.85 -11.07 3.35
N ASP A 147 0.24 -11.82 3.50
CA ASP A 147 0.90 -12.04 4.80
C ASP A 147 1.39 -10.73 5.41
N ALA A 148 1.98 -9.85 4.60
CA ALA A 148 2.40 -8.52 5.05
C ALA A 148 1.22 -7.64 5.51
N LEU A 149 0.06 -7.79 4.88
CA LEU A 149 -1.17 -7.05 5.22
C LEU A 149 -2.01 -7.71 6.30
N ALA A 150 -1.68 -8.92 6.77
CA ALA A 150 -2.52 -9.71 7.66
C ALA A 150 -2.91 -8.98 8.96
N ALA A 151 -2.03 -8.14 9.51
CA ALA A 151 -2.31 -7.36 10.72
C ALA A 151 -3.14 -6.08 10.46
N SER A 152 -3.51 -5.78 9.21
CA SER A 152 -4.31 -4.60 8.87
C SER A 152 -5.83 -4.82 9.03
N GLY A 153 -6.30 -6.06 9.09
CA GLY A 153 -7.70 -6.44 9.19
C GLY A 153 -8.12 -7.44 8.12
N LEU A 154 -9.35 -7.33 7.61
CA LEU A 154 -9.87 -8.21 6.58
C LEU A 154 -9.29 -7.88 5.21
N LEU A 155 -9.01 -8.93 4.43
CA LEU A 155 -8.49 -8.83 3.06
C LEU A 155 -9.48 -9.55 2.14
N GLU A 156 -9.97 -8.86 1.10
CA GLU A 156 -10.97 -9.39 0.18
C GLU A 156 -10.52 -9.17 -1.27
N GLU A 157 -10.47 -10.25 -2.05
CA GLU A 157 -10.17 -10.17 -3.48
C GLU A 157 -11.43 -9.78 -4.27
N ILE A 158 -11.31 -8.78 -5.13
CA ILE A 158 -12.40 -8.33 -5.98
C ILE A 158 -11.90 -8.07 -7.40
N GLU A 159 -12.80 -8.08 -8.37
CA GLU A 159 -12.47 -7.67 -9.74
C GLU A 159 -12.08 -6.18 -9.80
N GLU A 160 -11.11 -5.84 -10.66
CA GLU A 160 -10.59 -4.46 -10.75
C GLU A 160 -11.68 -3.43 -11.04
N GLY A 161 -12.65 -3.79 -11.90
CA GLY A 161 -13.78 -2.93 -12.24
C GLY A 161 -14.67 -2.56 -11.06
N LEU A 162 -14.67 -3.38 -10.00
CA LEU A 162 -15.47 -3.16 -8.79
C LEU A 162 -14.74 -2.35 -7.71
N MET A 163 -13.42 -2.13 -7.85
CA MET A 163 -12.61 -1.41 -6.86
C MET A 163 -13.13 -0.01 -6.53
N GLY A 164 -13.63 0.71 -7.54
CA GLY A 164 -14.21 2.04 -7.34
C GLY A 164 -15.53 2.01 -6.56
N SER A 165 -16.41 1.07 -6.90
CA SER A 165 -17.71 0.89 -6.25
C SER A 165 -17.57 0.38 -4.81
N ALA A 166 -16.65 -0.55 -4.57
CA ALA A 166 -16.35 -1.06 -3.23
C ALA A 166 -15.86 0.05 -2.30
N SER A 167 -15.04 0.98 -2.80
CA SER A 167 -14.61 2.17 -2.04
C SER A 167 -15.79 3.05 -1.65
N ALA A 168 -16.73 3.29 -2.56
CA ALA A 168 -17.92 4.10 -2.28
C ALA A 168 -18.82 3.46 -1.21
N VAL A 169 -19.00 2.14 -1.27
CA VAL A 169 -19.77 1.40 -0.27
C VAL A 169 -19.07 1.39 1.09
N ALA A 170 -17.76 1.13 1.14
CA ALA A 170 -17.00 1.13 2.39
C ALA A 170 -17.00 2.51 3.07
N LEU A 171 -16.93 3.60 2.30
CA LEU A 171 -17.02 4.97 2.81
C LEU A 171 -18.44 5.32 3.29
N SER A 172 -19.50 4.80 2.62
CA SER A 172 -20.88 5.08 3.02
C SER A 172 -21.29 4.31 4.27
N LEU A 173 -20.77 3.11 4.50
CA LEU A 173 -21.05 2.30 5.70
C LEU A 173 -20.50 2.94 6.99
N ILE A 174 -19.44 3.72 6.92
CA ILE A 174 -18.90 4.48 8.06
C ILE A 174 -19.93 5.53 8.55
N HIS A 175 -20.76 6.08 7.66
CA HIS A 175 -21.81 7.04 8.03
C HIS A 175 -23.12 6.40 8.53
N ILE A 176 -23.33 5.10 8.28
CA ILE A 176 -24.56 4.38 8.68
C ILE A 176 -24.43 3.77 10.09
N SER A 177 -23.22 3.57 10.59
CA SER A 177 -22.97 2.90 11.88
C SER A 177 -22.83 3.82 13.08
N GLU A 178 -23.15 5.11 13.00
CA GLU A 178 -23.36 5.92 14.21
C GLU A 178 -24.69 5.53 14.88
N PRO A 179 -24.66 4.90 16.08
CA PRO A 179 -25.90 4.68 16.82
C PRO A 179 -26.44 6.05 17.21
N THR A 180 -27.59 6.43 16.63
CA THR A 180 -28.37 7.55 17.13
C THR A 180 -28.61 7.36 18.63
N ARG A 181 -27.87 8.06 19.47
CA ARG A 181 -28.18 8.17 20.89
C ARG A 181 -29.55 8.86 20.96
N ARG A 182 -30.58 8.08 21.13
CA ARG A 182 -31.86 8.59 21.62
C ARG A 182 -31.61 9.07 23.04
N THR A 183 -31.56 10.37 23.23
CA THR A 183 -31.73 10.97 24.56
C THR A 183 -33.11 10.59 25.06
N PRO A 184 -33.27 10.02 26.26
CA PRO A 184 -34.59 9.85 26.85
C PRO A 184 -35.17 11.24 27.12
N ILE A 185 -36.36 11.51 26.59
CA ILE A 185 -37.15 12.65 26.94
C ILE A 185 -37.75 12.34 28.33
N SER A 186 -37.34 13.10 29.33
CA SER A 186 -37.94 13.15 30.66
C SER A 186 -39.23 13.95 30.62
#